data_9772b726ce31c2ace562b58c9a4315ed
#
_entry.id   9772b726ce31c2ace562b58c9a4315ed
#
_cell.length_a   1.000
_cell.length_b   1.000
_cell.length_c   1.000
_cell.angle_alpha   90.00
_cell.angle_beta   90.00
_cell.angle_gamma   90.00
#
_symmetry.space_group_name_H-M   'P 1'
#
loop_
_entity.id
_entity.type
_entity.pdbx_description
1 polymer ?
#
loop_
_entity_poly.entity_id
_entity_poly.type
_entity_poly.pdbx_seq_one_letter_code
_entity_poly.pdbx_strand_id
1 'polypeptide(L)'
;MTDGKGPLNGIRVIDLGRHQAGPRCAQVLARMGAEVIKIERLGGEETRYHGPWVRKQSAYWVQYNSGKKSVSMDLRKEEGKAALRKLIKISDVLLQKIGRAHV
;
A
#
# COMPACT_ATOMS: atom_id res chain seq x y z
N MET A 1 12.78 3.92 -2.76
CA MET A 1 13.60 4.40 -1.67
C MET A 1 12.92 5.53 -0.94
N THR A 2 12.65 5.35 0.32
CA THR A 2 11.89 6.33 1.10
C THR A 2 12.65 6.67 2.36
N ASP A 3 13.75 7.35 2.19
CA ASP A 3 14.61 7.75 3.30
C ASP A 3 14.21 9.10 3.90
N GLY A 4 13.03 9.60 3.53
CA GLY A 4 12.54 10.88 4.02
C GLY A 4 13.08 12.07 3.28
N LYS A 5 13.76 11.86 2.16
CA LYS A 5 14.27 12.94 1.33
C LYS A 5 13.42 13.07 0.08
N GLY A 6 13.07 14.27 -0.29
CA GLY A 6 12.27 14.57 -1.46
C GLY A 6 11.14 15.52 -1.14
N PRO A 7 10.37 15.94 -2.17
CA PRO A 7 9.33 16.95 -1.98
C PRO A 7 8.21 16.53 -1.04
N LEU A 8 7.98 15.21 -0.86
CA LEU A 8 6.93 14.72 0.02
C LEU A 8 7.45 14.22 1.37
N ASN A 9 8.65 14.63 1.76
CA ASN A 9 9.18 14.28 3.05
C ASN A 9 8.21 14.72 4.16
N GLY A 10 7.90 13.81 5.07
CA GLY A 10 6.98 14.09 6.17
C GLY A 10 5.53 13.77 5.88
N ILE A 11 5.19 13.42 4.65
CA ILE A 11 3.83 13.04 4.27
C ILE A 11 3.66 11.54 4.45
N ARG A 12 2.57 11.13 5.10
CA ARG A 12 2.23 9.71 5.27
C ARG A 12 1.00 9.37 4.44
N VAL A 13 1.14 8.31 3.64
CA VAL A 13 0.09 7.84 2.73
C VAL A 13 -0.32 6.43 3.13
N ILE A 14 -1.62 6.20 3.25
CA ILE A 14 -2.18 4.87 3.44
C ILE A 14 -2.64 4.36 2.08
N ASP A 15 -2.09 3.24 1.64
CA ASP A 15 -2.39 2.65 0.34
C ASP A 15 -3.31 1.44 0.53
N LEU A 16 -4.56 1.58 0.14
CA LEU A 16 -5.53 0.50 0.14
C LEU A 16 -5.73 -0.08 -1.27
N GLY A 17 -4.94 0.37 -2.24
CA GLY A 17 -5.06 -0.08 -3.61
C GLY A 17 -4.57 -1.50 -3.83
N ARG A 18 -4.99 -2.09 -4.95
CA ARG A 18 -4.56 -3.41 -5.37
C ARG A 18 -4.24 -3.39 -6.86
N HIS A 19 -3.44 -4.36 -7.29
CA HIS A 19 -3.03 -4.55 -8.68
C HIS A 19 -2.13 -3.41 -9.18
N GLN A 20 -2.58 -2.56 -10.08
CA GLN A 20 -1.71 -1.61 -10.77
C GLN A 20 -1.96 -0.15 -10.44
N ALA A 21 -3.15 0.35 -10.72
CA ALA A 21 -3.40 1.79 -10.70
C ALA A 21 -3.16 2.43 -9.34
N GLY A 22 -3.78 1.88 -8.29
CA GLY A 22 -3.58 2.37 -6.93
C GLY A 22 -2.15 2.19 -6.46
N PRO A 23 -1.60 0.95 -6.53
CA PRO A 23 -0.22 0.71 -6.10
C PRO A 23 0.80 1.54 -6.86
N ARG A 24 0.64 1.76 -8.16
CA ARG A 24 1.59 2.58 -8.91
C ARG A 24 1.53 4.03 -8.46
N CYS A 25 0.33 4.56 -8.25
CA CYS A 25 0.17 5.92 -7.75
C CYS A 25 0.90 6.09 -6.41
N ALA A 26 0.66 5.18 -5.47
CA ALA A 26 1.30 5.24 -4.17
C ALA A 26 2.81 5.06 -4.27
N GLN A 27 3.28 4.22 -5.22
CA GLN A 27 4.70 4.03 -5.42
C GLN A 27 5.39 5.29 -5.88
N VAL A 28 4.75 6.06 -6.77
CA VAL A 28 5.30 7.34 -7.21
C VAL A 28 5.43 8.28 -6.01
N LEU A 29 4.42 8.31 -5.14
CA LEU A 29 4.50 9.15 -3.94
C LEU A 29 5.63 8.72 -3.03
N ALA A 30 5.85 7.40 -2.89
CA ALA A 30 6.96 6.88 -2.11
C ALA A 30 8.32 7.33 -2.67
N ARG A 31 8.45 7.30 -3.99
CA ARG A 31 9.68 7.74 -4.64
C ARG A 31 9.92 9.23 -4.48
N MET A 32 8.88 9.99 -4.21
CA MET A 32 8.97 11.42 -3.94
C MET A 32 9.23 11.75 -2.48
N GLY A 33 9.43 10.75 -1.64
CA GLY A 33 9.80 10.93 -0.25
C GLY A 33 8.70 10.67 0.76
N ALA A 34 7.48 10.34 0.34
CA ALA A 34 6.39 10.04 1.26
C ALA A 34 6.63 8.69 1.94
N GLU A 35 6.17 8.58 3.18
CA GLU A 35 6.09 7.29 3.84
C GLU A 35 4.78 6.63 3.39
N VAL A 36 4.88 5.55 2.64
CA VAL A 36 3.70 4.84 2.15
C VAL A 36 3.54 3.54 2.90
N ILE A 37 2.38 3.37 3.51
CA ILE A 37 2.03 2.15 4.24
C ILE A 37 0.93 1.45 3.47
N LYS A 38 1.25 0.28 2.95
CA LYS A 38 0.28 -0.53 2.21
C LYS A 38 -0.42 -1.46 3.17
N ILE A 39 -1.75 -1.41 3.15
CA ILE A 39 -2.58 -2.29 3.95
C ILE A 39 -2.98 -3.49 3.10
N GLU A 40 -2.66 -4.68 3.58
CA GLU A 40 -2.96 -5.92 2.88
C GLU A 40 -3.89 -6.78 3.73
N ARG A 41 -4.68 -7.63 3.05
CA ARG A 41 -5.44 -8.67 3.74
C ARG A 41 -4.47 -9.65 4.40
N LEU A 42 -4.99 -10.49 5.29
CA LEU A 42 -4.18 -11.56 5.87
C LEU A 42 -3.72 -12.49 4.74
N GLY A 43 -2.46 -12.89 4.80
CA GLY A 43 -1.85 -13.69 3.74
C GLY A 43 -1.29 -12.87 2.60
N GLY A 44 -1.51 -11.56 2.60
CA GLY A 44 -0.97 -10.67 1.59
C GLY A 44 -1.89 -10.49 0.38
N GLU A 45 -1.59 -9.47 -0.41
CA GLU A 45 -2.34 -9.19 -1.62
C GLU A 45 -2.10 -10.29 -2.66
N GLU A 46 -3.13 -10.58 -3.44
CA GLU A 46 -3.07 -11.66 -4.43
C GLU A 46 -1.95 -11.49 -5.46
N THR A 47 -1.56 -10.27 -5.78
CA THR A 47 -0.48 -10.05 -6.75
C THR A 47 0.88 -10.53 -6.26
N ARG A 48 1.05 -10.78 -4.97
CA ARG A 48 2.27 -11.40 -4.46
C ARG A 48 2.46 -12.81 -5.02
N TYR A 49 1.38 -13.43 -5.47
CA TYR A 49 1.39 -14.81 -5.97
C TYR A 49 1.36 -14.89 -7.49
N HIS A 50 1.51 -13.76 -8.16
CA HIS A 50 1.55 -13.72 -9.62
C HIS A 50 2.99 -13.69 -10.12
N GLY A 51 3.25 -14.42 -11.23
CA GLY A 51 4.54 -14.35 -11.90
C GLY A 51 4.69 -13.05 -12.68
N PRO A 52 5.87 -12.84 -13.27
CA PRO A 52 7.03 -13.73 -13.27
C PRO A 52 7.73 -13.76 -11.91
N TRP A 53 8.50 -14.83 -11.69
CA TRP A 53 9.16 -15.07 -10.41
C TRP A 53 10.66 -14.84 -10.54
N VAL A 54 11.21 -14.08 -9.59
CA VAL A 54 12.65 -13.85 -9.50
C VAL A 54 13.05 -14.11 -8.05
N ARG A 55 13.94 -15.05 -7.82
CA ARG A 55 14.41 -15.41 -6.48
C ARG A 55 13.25 -15.68 -5.54
N LYS A 56 12.26 -16.44 -6.03
CA LYS A 56 11.06 -16.83 -5.26
C LYS A 56 10.16 -15.67 -4.87
N GLN A 57 10.33 -14.51 -5.51
CA GLN A 57 9.47 -13.36 -5.29
C GLN A 57 8.75 -12.98 -6.57
N SER A 58 7.54 -12.46 -6.44
CA SER A 58 6.78 -11.97 -7.57
C SER A 58 7.40 -10.68 -8.08
N ALA A 59 7.90 -10.70 -9.31
CA ALA A 59 8.40 -9.47 -9.94
C ALA A 59 7.27 -8.47 -10.15
N TYR A 60 6.05 -8.96 -10.39
CA TYR A 60 4.87 -8.10 -10.51
C TYR A 60 4.66 -7.30 -9.22
N TRP A 61 4.69 -8.00 -8.08
CA TRP A 61 4.53 -7.33 -6.78
C TRP A 61 5.62 -6.28 -6.56
N VAL A 62 6.87 -6.65 -6.79
CA VAL A 62 8.00 -5.74 -6.56
C VAL A 62 7.90 -4.52 -7.48
N GLN A 63 7.49 -4.73 -8.73
CA GLN A 63 7.38 -3.65 -9.70
C GLN A 63 6.45 -2.53 -9.22
N TYR A 64 5.35 -2.87 -8.57
CA TYR A 64 4.34 -1.88 -8.19
C TYR A 64 4.40 -1.47 -6.72
N ASN A 65 5.16 -2.19 -5.90
CA ASN A 65 5.09 -1.97 -4.46
C ASN A 65 6.43 -1.76 -3.76
N SER A 66 7.52 -1.70 -4.52
CA SER A 66 8.81 -1.42 -3.89
C SER A 66 8.81 -0.02 -3.26
N GLY A 67 9.46 0.09 -2.10
CA GLY A 67 9.54 1.35 -1.38
C GLY A 67 8.42 1.59 -0.39
N LYS A 68 7.46 0.67 -0.29
CA LYS A 68 6.35 0.78 0.67
C LYS A 68 6.61 -0.08 1.89
N LYS A 69 6.02 0.33 3.02
CA LYS A 69 5.89 -0.52 4.20
C LYS A 69 4.60 -1.32 4.05
N SER A 70 4.59 -2.55 4.55
CA SER A 70 3.42 -3.41 4.43
C SER A 70 2.91 -3.78 5.81
N VAL A 71 1.59 -3.70 5.97
CA VAL A 71 0.90 -4.11 7.19
C VAL A 71 -0.30 -4.96 6.81
N SER A 72 -0.40 -6.14 7.41
CA SER A 72 -1.56 -7.01 7.21
C SER A 72 -2.62 -6.70 8.26
N MET A 73 -3.86 -6.52 7.83
CA MET A 73 -4.99 -6.28 8.71
C MET A 73 -6.20 -7.05 8.20
N ASP A 74 -6.96 -7.64 9.12
CA ASP A 74 -8.25 -8.23 8.77
C ASP A 74 -9.33 -7.17 8.93
N LEU A 75 -9.66 -6.50 7.84
CA LEU A 75 -10.65 -5.42 7.87
C LEU A 75 -12.09 -5.91 7.97
N ARG A 76 -12.29 -7.22 8.02
CA ARG A 76 -13.60 -7.81 8.29
C ARG A 76 -13.90 -7.81 9.78
N LYS A 77 -12.88 -7.69 10.62
CA LYS A 77 -13.03 -7.70 12.08
C LYS A 77 -12.96 -6.27 12.62
N GLU A 78 -13.63 -6.04 13.75
CA GLU A 78 -13.64 -4.74 14.38
C GLU A 78 -12.26 -4.30 14.84
N GLU A 79 -11.44 -5.24 15.30
CA GLU A 79 -10.06 -4.91 15.71
C GLU A 79 -9.26 -4.37 14.56
N GLY A 80 -9.39 -4.97 13.36
CA GLY A 80 -8.69 -4.51 12.17
C GLY A 80 -9.18 -3.13 11.74
N LYS A 81 -10.50 -2.93 11.76
CA LYS A 81 -11.07 -1.62 11.43
C LYS A 81 -10.62 -0.55 12.40
N ALA A 82 -10.57 -0.87 13.69
CA ALA A 82 -10.12 0.09 14.71
C ALA A 82 -8.66 0.45 14.51
N ALA A 83 -7.83 -0.53 14.18
CA ALA A 83 -6.42 -0.28 13.91
C ALA A 83 -6.26 0.64 12.70
N LEU A 84 -7.02 0.40 11.64
CA LEU A 84 -6.98 1.24 10.44
C LEU A 84 -7.43 2.67 10.74
N ARG A 85 -8.50 2.84 11.53
CA ARG A 85 -8.96 4.17 11.91
C ARG A 85 -7.88 4.95 12.67
N LYS A 86 -7.17 4.29 13.58
CA LYS A 86 -6.07 4.94 14.31
C LYS A 86 -4.95 5.36 13.37
N LEU A 87 -4.62 4.51 12.40
CA LEU A 87 -3.59 4.81 11.43
C LEU A 87 -3.99 5.98 10.54
N ILE A 88 -5.24 6.02 10.11
CA ILE A 88 -5.76 7.12 9.28
C ILE A 88 -5.64 8.45 10.00
N LYS A 89 -5.91 8.48 11.32
CA LYS A 89 -5.86 9.72 12.09
C LYS A 89 -4.48 10.37 12.10
N ILE A 90 -3.43 9.58 11.94
CA ILE A 90 -2.05 10.10 11.95
C ILE A 90 -1.44 10.13 10.56
N SER A 91 -2.29 10.05 9.54
CA SER A 91 -1.83 10.02 8.14
C SER A 91 -2.43 11.20 7.38
N ASP A 92 -1.81 11.52 6.26
CA ASP A 92 -2.18 12.70 5.48
C ASP A 92 -3.03 12.37 4.27
N VAL A 93 -2.83 11.19 3.68
CA VAL A 93 -3.49 10.80 2.43
C VAL A 93 -3.97 9.37 2.55
N LEU A 94 -5.20 9.13 2.11
CA LEU A 94 -5.75 7.79 1.96
C LEU A 94 -5.99 7.54 0.48
N LEU A 95 -5.35 6.51 -0.06
CA LEU A 95 -5.45 6.19 -1.47
C LEU A 95 -6.22 4.90 -1.64
N GLN A 96 -7.24 4.92 -2.47
CA GLN A 96 -8.06 3.76 -2.74
C GLN A 96 -8.58 3.81 -4.17
N LYS A 97 -8.69 2.63 -4.77
CA LYS A 97 -9.36 2.51 -6.06
C LYS A 97 -10.51 1.54 -5.89
N ILE A 98 -11.72 2.08 -5.83
CA ILE A 98 -12.95 1.27 -5.73
C ILE A 98 -13.62 1.28 -7.09
N GLY A 99 -13.90 0.10 -7.64
CA GLY A 99 -14.69 -0.01 -8.86
C GLY A 99 -16.15 0.37 -8.61
N ARG A 100 -16.87 0.69 -9.68
CA ARG A 100 -18.26 1.14 -9.55
C ARG A 100 -19.16 0.10 -8.90
N ALA A 101 -18.82 -1.18 -9.04
CA ALA A 101 -19.60 -2.26 -8.46
C ALA A 101 -19.54 -2.27 -6.93
N HIS A 102 -18.64 -1.54 -6.33
CA HIS A 102 -18.45 -1.51 -4.89
C HIS A 102 -19.00 -0.26 -4.22
N VAL A 103 -19.58 0.60 -4.99
CA VAL A 103 -20.11 1.87 -4.49
C VAL A 103 -21.55 1.73 -4.04
#